data_4967d69dffca64dd4f92ff116b57ab16
#
_entry.id   4967d69dffca64dd4f92ff116b57ab16
#
_cell.length_a   1.000
_cell.length_b   1.000
_cell.length_c   1.000
_cell.angle_alpha   90.00
_cell.angle_beta   90.00
_cell.angle_gamma   90.00
#
_symmetry.space_group_name_H-M   'P 1'
#
loop_
_entity.id
_entity.type
_entity.pdbx_description
1 polymer ?
#
loop_
_entity_poly.entity_id
_entity_poly.type
_entity_poly.pdbx_seq_one_letter_code
_entity_poly.pdbx_strand_id
1 'polypeptide(L)'
;SDMKTLHLTGFMKENIQARDRSTRILATLSSAFGGIFTCNANKTELTVGYGTLYGDLSGALAATADLWKHQIYALGRTLNRYFDKNMIPDEIFTVRPSAELSENQDITKGLGDPLIYEYHDFLFRSFIEPWNRITPEEILTWYSKNCLEEKLGTPVSLSLIHISEPT
;
A
#
# COMPACT_ATOMS: atom_id res chain seq x y z
N SER A 1 29.81 16.73 14.60
CA SER A 1 30.01 15.28 14.56
C SER A 1 29.76 14.79 13.15
N ASP A 2 30.70 14.04 12.66
CA ASP A 2 30.75 13.64 11.25
C ASP A 2 29.69 12.59 10.95
N MET A 3 28.62 12.97 10.28
CA MET A 3 27.60 12.02 9.77
C MET A 3 28.19 10.98 8.80
N LYS A 4 29.42 11.20 8.32
CA LYS A 4 30.16 10.29 7.45
C LYS A 4 30.51 8.95 8.10
N THR A 5 30.43 8.86 9.44
CA THR A 5 30.72 7.63 10.21
C THR A 5 29.48 6.76 10.47
N LEU A 6 28.27 7.23 10.08
CA LEU A 6 27.05 6.47 10.29
C LEU A 6 26.90 5.40 9.18
N HIS A 7 26.87 4.15 9.59
CA HIS A 7 26.52 3.05 8.69
C HIS A 7 24.98 2.99 8.52
N LEU A 8 24.51 3.48 7.36
CA LEU A 8 23.08 3.45 7.03
C LEU A 8 22.78 2.20 6.19
N THR A 9 21.84 1.39 6.66
CA THR A 9 21.27 0.29 5.87
C THR A 9 20.37 0.83 4.76
N GLY A 10 20.02 0.01 3.76
CA GLY A 10 19.02 0.37 2.73
C GLY A 10 17.72 0.86 3.35
N PHE A 11 17.17 0.09 4.28
CA PHE A 11 15.95 0.44 5.00
C PHE A 11 15.99 1.78 5.73
N MET A 12 17.13 2.12 6.36
CA MET A 12 17.30 3.44 6.99
C MET A 12 17.27 4.56 5.96
N LYS A 13 17.88 4.36 4.80
CA LYS A 13 17.91 5.36 3.70
C LYS A 13 16.52 5.60 3.15
N GLU A 14 15.73 4.56 2.92
CA GLU A 14 14.33 4.63 2.48
C GLU A 14 13.48 5.46 3.46
N ASN A 15 13.60 5.17 4.76
CA ASN A 15 12.91 5.92 5.80
C ASN A 15 13.33 7.40 5.87
N ILE A 16 14.61 7.70 5.68
CA ILE A 16 15.11 9.07 5.63
C ILE A 16 14.53 9.80 4.41
N GLN A 17 14.53 9.16 3.25
CA GLN A 17 13.98 9.71 2.02
C GLN A 17 12.49 10.03 2.14
N ALA A 18 11.70 9.11 2.69
CA ALA A 18 10.27 9.30 2.91
C ALA A 18 10.00 10.48 3.87
N ARG A 19 10.77 10.58 4.97
CA ARG A 19 10.65 11.71 5.92
C ARG A 19 11.07 13.04 5.31
N ASP A 20 12.17 13.07 4.56
CA ASP A 20 12.64 14.27 3.90
C ASP A 20 11.60 14.82 2.91
N ARG A 21 10.99 13.95 2.11
CA ARG A 21 9.91 14.32 1.20
C ARG A 21 8.73 14.96 1.92
N SER A 22 8.26 14.38 3.01
CA SER A 22 7.06 14.87 3.70
C SER A 22 7.36 16.07 4.60
N THR A 23 8.36 15.97 5.48
CA THR A 23 8.59 17.00 6.51
C THR A 23 9.31 18.22 5.97
N ARG A 24 10.25 18.06 5.05
CA ARG A 24 10.99 19.17 4.47
C ARG A 24 10.33 19.71 3.19
N ILE A 25 9.99 18.86 2.24
CA ILE A 25 9.51 19.31 0.93
C ILE A 25 8.02 19.64 0.99
N LEU A 26 7.16 18.66 1.26
CA LEU A 26 5.71 18.85 1.19
C LEU A 26 5.19 19.82 2.25
N ALA A 27 5.69 19.75 3.49
CA ALA A 27 5.31 20.67 4.55
C ALA A 27 5.74 22.10 4.25
N THR A 28 6.94 22.32 3.70
CA THR A 28 7.41 23.65 3.30
C THR A 28 6.59 24.21 2.15
N LEU A 29 6.35 23.42 1.10
CA LEU A 29 5.56 23.86 -0.06
C LEU A 29 4.12 24.19 0.35
N SER A 30 3.45 23.32 1.10
CA SER A 30 2.08 23.56 1.55
C SER A 30 2.00 24.84 2.42
N SER A 31 2.95 25.05 3.30
CA SER A 31 3.03 26.28 4.10
C SER A 31 3.25 27.53 3.24
N ALA A 32 4.14 27.46 2.26
CA ALA A 32 4.44 28.57 1.37
C ALA A 32 3.24 28.97 0.49
N PHE A 33 2.42 28.02 0.10
CA PHE A 33 1.22 28.24 -0.71
C PHE A 33 -0.08 28.37 0.09
N GLY A 34 -0.01 28.39 1.43
CA GLY A 34 -1.19 28.47 2.30
C GLY A 34 -2.11 27.25 2.19
N GLY A 35 -1.55 26.11 1.86
CA GLY A 35 -2.27 24.87 1.65
C GLY A 35 -1.93 23.79 2.69
N ILE A 36 -2.46 22.61 2.46
CA ILE A 36 -2.15 21.38 3.20
C ILE A 36 -1.70 20.31 2.21
N PHE A 37 -1.02 19.28 2.72
CA PHE A 37 -0.79 18.05 1.95
C PHE A 37 -1.51 16.88 2.59
N THR A 38 -1.78 15.85 1.79
CA THR A 38 -2.55 14.65 2.19
C THR A 38 -1.64 13.45 2.39
N CYS A 39 -2.02 12.58 3.33
CA CYS A 39 -1.52 11.22 3.39
C CYS A 39 -2.31 10.37 2.38
N ASN A 40 -1.61 9.73 1.47
CA ASN A 40 -2.22 8.91 0.42
C ASN A 40 -2.14 7.40 0.71
N ALA A 41 -1.75 7.02 1.94
CA ALA A 41 -1.77 5.63 2.36
C ALA A 41 -3.19 5.06 2.31
N ASN A 42 -3.31 3.80 1.91
CA ASN A 42 -4.56 3.06 1.88
C ASN A 42 -4.71 2.16 3.12
N LYS A 43 -5.88 1.57 3.28
CA LYS A 43 -6.21 0.72 4.43
C LYS A 43 -5.30 -0.52 4.50
N THR A 44 -4.91 -1.10 3.38
CA THR A 44 -4.02 -2.27 3.32
C THR A 44 -2.65 -1.94 3.89
N GLU A 45 -2.06 -0.83 3.41
CA GLU A 45 -0.75 -0.35 3.88
C GLU A 45 -0.77 -0.02 5.37
N LEU A 46 -1.81 0.68 5.84
CA LEU A 46 -1.98 1.03 7.26
C LEU A 46 -2.16 -0.20 8.14
N THR A 47 -2.88 -1.21 7.67
CA THR A 47 -3.14 -2.45 8.41
C THR A 47 -1.86 -3.21 8.75
N VAL A 48 -0.92 -3.25 7.81
CA VAL A 48 0.35 -3.98 8.00
C VAL A 48 1.52 -3.08 8.42
N GLY A 49 1.29 -1.76 8.51
CA GLY A 49 2.34 -0.81 8.80
C GLY A 49 3.33 -0.60 7.66
N TYR A 50 2.90 -0.83 6.40
CA TYR A 50 3.71 -0.57 5.22
C TYR A 50 3.75 0.92 4.92
N GLY A 51 4.64 1.62 5.59
CA GLY A 51 4.86 3.05 5.46
C GLY A 51 5.77 3.60 6.55
N THR A 52 6.29 4.78 6.33
CA THR A 52 7.22 5.46 7.23
C THR A 52 6.47 6.48 8.09
N LEU A 53 6.49 6.29 9.42
CA LEU A 53 5.97 7.28 10.37
C LEU A 53 6.69 8.62 10.20
N TYR A 54 5.92 9.71 10.17
CA TYR A 54 6.40 11.06 9.87
C TYR A 54 7.01 11.24 8.47
N GLY A 55 6.82 10.23 7.61
CA GLY A 55 7.16 10.22 6.20
C GLY A 55 5.89 10.18 5.35
N ASP A 56 5.73 9.13 4.55
CA ASP A 56 4.55 8.91 3.71
C ASP A 56 3.25 8.69 4.53
N LEU A 57 3.37 8.30 5.81
CA LEU A 57 2.23 8.23 6.74
C LEU A 57 2.00 9.56 7.48
N SER A 58 2.13 10.70 6.78
CA SER A 58 1.85 12.02 7.33
C SER A 58 1.01 12.86 6.37
N GLY A 59 0.26 13.81 6.92
CA GLY A 59 -0.63 14.70 6.17
C GLY A 59 -1.78 15.19 7.03
N ALA A 60 -2.45 16.25 6.59
CA ALA A 60 -3.59 16.82 7.29
C ALA A 60 -4.89 16.01 7.11
N LEU A 61 -4.97 15.22 6.05
CA LEU A 61 -6.10 14.37 5.72
C LEU A 61 -5.58 13.10 5.06
N ALA A 62 -6.16 11.96 5.42
CA ALA A 62 -5.89 10.66 4.81
C ALA A 62 -7.15 10.14 4.09
N ALA A 63 -7.44 10.70 2.93
CA ALA A 63 -8.70 10.47 2.21
C ALA A 63 -8.90 9.00 1.77
N THR A 64 -7.82 8.25 1.60
CA THR A 64 -7.84 6.84 1.16
C THR A 64 -7.59 5.83 2.29
N ALA A 65 -7.38 6.29 3.51
CA ALA A 65 -6.95 5.45 4.65
C ALA A 65 -7.99 4.39 5.07
N ASP A 66 -9.26 4.60 4.78
CA ASP A 66 -10.34 3.65 5.10
C ASP A 66 -10.78 2.80 3.90
N LEU A 67 -10.08 2.91 2.79
CA LEU A 67 -10.34 2.15 1.58
C LEU A 67 -9.24 1.12 1.32
N TRP A 68 -9.64 -0.13 1.07
CA TRP A 68 -8.74 -1.15 0.55
C TRP A 68 -8.25 -0.77 -0.86
N LYS A 69 -7.08 -1.24 -1.27
CA LYS A 69 -6.50 -0.88 -2.58
C LYS A 69 -7.45 -1.19 -3.74
N HIS A 70 -8.09 -2.36 -3.73
CA HIS A 70 -9.08 -2.71 -4.76
C HIS A 70 -10.28 -1.77 -4.79
N GLN A 71 -10.71 -1.23 -3.63
CA GLN A 71 -11.79 -0.24 -3.54
C GLN A 71 -11.37 1.11 -4.12
N ILE A 72 -10.12 1.53 -3.91
CA ILE A 72 -9.58 2.75 -4.51
C ILE A 72 -9.60 2.65 -6.04
N TYR A 73 -9.19 1.52 -6.60
CA TYR A 73 -9.26 1.30 -8.05
C TYR A 73 -10.71 1.28 -8.56
N ALA A 74 -11.61 0.63 -7.84
CA ALA A 74 -13.04 0.61 -8.20
C ALA A 74 -13.64 2.02 -8.15
N LEU A 75 -13.29 2.83 -7.13
CA LEU A 75 -13.70 4.21 -7.00
C LEU A 75 -13.16 5.06 -8.17
N GLY A 76 -11.88 4.94 -8.50
CA GLY A 76 -11.26 5.67 -9.61
C GLY A 76 -11.95 5.39 -10.94
N ARG A 77 -12.21 4.11 -11.26
CA ARG A 77 -12.98 3.74 -12.47
C ARG A 77 -14.41 4.28 -12.44
N THR A 78 -15.02 4.33 -11.26
CA THR A 78 -16.37 4.89 -11.10
C THR A 78 -16.38 6.39 -11.33
N LEU A 79 -15.38 7.12 -10.84
CA LEU A 79 -15.24 8.56 -11.08
C LEU A 79 -15.05 8.86 -12.58
N ASN A 80 -14.21 8.10 -13.28
CA ASN A 80 -14.06 8.25 -14.72
C ASN A 80 -15.38 8.08 -15.47
N ARG A 81 -16.18 7.08 -15.09
CA ARG A 81 -17.51 6.86 -15.68
C ARG A 81 -18.51 7.97 -15.33
N TYR A 82 -18.51 8.41 -14.06
CA TYR A 82 -19.44 9.43 -13.58
C TYR A 82 -19.24 10.77 -14.27
N PHE A 83 -17.99 11.16 -14.47
CA PHE A 83 -17.66 12.43 -15.14
C PHE A 83 -17.58 12.32 -16.67
N ASP A 84 -17.79 11.14 -17.22
CA ASP A 84 -17.61 10.84 -18.66
C ASP A 84 -16.28 11.38 -19.20
N LYS A 85 -15.24 11.20 -18.43
CA LYS A 85 -13.87 11.67 -18.72
C LYS A 85 -12.86 10.69 -18.17
N ASN A 86 -11.81 10.45 -18.92
CA ASN A 86 -10.63 9.71 -18.45
C ASN A 86 -9.73 10.62 -17.59
N MET A 87 -10.27 11.11 -16.44
CA MET A 87 -9.57 12.00 -15.51
C MET A 87 -8.41 11.29 -14.83
N ILE A 88 -8.56 9.99 -14.58
CA ILE A 88 -7.54 9.11 -14.03
C ILE A 88 -7.10 8.21 -15.18
N PRO A 89 -5.84 8.34 -15.65
CA PRO A 89 -5.33 7.55 -16.77
C PRO A 89 -5.41 6.04 -16.49
N ASP A 90 -5.65 5.26 -17.55
CA ASP A 90 -5.81 3.80 -17.42
C ASP A 90 -4.55 3.10 -16.91
N GLU A 91 -3.39 3.67 -17.19
CA GLU A 91 -2.09 3.20 -16.71
C GLU A 91 -2.03 3.12 -15.17
N ILE A 92 -2.70 4.04 -14.47
CA ILE A 92 -2.78 4.05 -12.99
C ILE A 92 -3.42 2.76 -12.46
N PHE A 93 -4.32 2.14 -13.21
CA PHE A 93 -5.00 0.91 -12.80
C PHE A 93 -4.26 -0.37 -13.20
N THR A 94 -3.21 -0.27 -14.00
CA THR A 94 -2.47 -1.40 -14.57
C THR A 94 -1.02 -1.47 -14.13
N VAL A 95 -0.43 -0.33 -13.80
CA VAL A 95 0.94 -0.27 -13.28
C VAL A 95 0.99 -0.95 -11.90
N ARG A 96 2.02 -1.76 -11.69
CA ARG A 96 2.25 -2.41 -10.40
C ARG A 96 2.51 -1.35 -9.32
N PRO A 97 1.81 -1.38 -8.18
CA PRO A 97 2.07 -0.48 -7.08
C PRO A 97 3.52 -0.58 -6.60
N SER A 98 4.14 0.57 -6.35
CA SER A 98 5.50 0.65 -5.85
C SER A 98 5.74 1.98 -5.15
N ALA A 99 6.43 1.93 -4.01
CA ALA A 99 6.92 3.12 -3.33
C ALA A 99 8.17 3.72 -4.01
N GLU A 100 8.84 2.97 -4.90
CA GLU A 100 10.06 3.36 -5.63
C GLU A 100 11.19 3.90 -4.73
N LEU A 101 11.30 3.37 -3.52
CA LEU A 101 12.30 3.79 -2.54
C LEU A 101 13.60 3.00 -2.63
N SER A 102 13.58 1.85 -3.30
CA SER A 102 14.73 0.95 -3.44
C SER A 102 14.77 0.26 -4.80
N GLU A 103 15.92 -0.33 -5.14
CA GLU A 103 16.10 -1.11 -6.37
C GLU A 103 15.16 -2.33 -6.45
N ASN A 104 14.73 -2.86 -5.31
CA ASN A 104 13.79 -3.98 -5.23
C ASN A 104 12.34 -3.56 -5.55
N GLN A 105 12.08 -2.28 -5.69
CA GLN A 105 10.77 -1.69 -6.02
C GLN A 105 10.77 -1.02 -7.41
N ASP A 106 11.77 -1.27 -8.22
CA ASP A 106 11.91 -0.71 -9.57
C ASP A 106 10.86 -1.30 -10.53
N ILE A 107 9.84 -0.52 -10.84
CA ILE A 107 8.75 -0.93 -11.74
C ILE A 107 9.21 -1.22 -13.17
N THR A 108 10.32 -0.60 -13.61
CA THR A 108 10.86 -0.86 -14.95
C THR A 108 11.44 -2.28 -15.08
N LYS A 109 11.78 -2.89 -13.96
CA LYS A 109 12.23 -4.29 -13.84
C LYS A 109 11.09 -5.25 -13.47
N GLY A 110 9.84 -4.79 -13.46
CA GLY A 110 8.69 -5.58 -13.05
C GLY A 110 8.62 -5.84 -11.54
N LEU A 111 9.43 -5.12 -10.76
CA LEU A 111 9.41 -5.14 -9.30
C LEU A 111 8.38 -4.14 -8.77
N GLY A 112 8.03 -4.24 -7.49
CA GLY A 112 7.04 -3.35 -6.88
C GLY A 112 6.91 -3.65 -5.39
N ASP A 113 5.83 -3.16 -4.80
CA ASP A 113 5.54 -3.41 -3.40
C ASP A 113 5.49 -4.92 -3.09
N PRO A 114 5.90 -5.33 -1.89
CA PRO A 114 5.81 -6.74 -1.46
C PRO A 114 4.37 -7.20 -1.25
N LEU A 115 3.42 -6.26 -1.21
CA LEU A 115 2.00 -6.53 -1.05
C LEU A 115 1.37 -6.96 -2.38
N ILE A 116 0.73 -8.12 -2.38
CA ILE A 116 -0.15 -8.58 -3.46
C ILE A 116 -1.55 -8.14 -3.09
N TYR A 117 -1.93 -6.95 -3.52
CA TYR A 117 -3.16 -6.29 -3.07
C TYR A 117 -4.42 -7.08 -3.40
N GLU A 118 -4.46 -7.76 -4.55
CA GLU A 118 -5.57 -8.61 -4.97
C GLU A 118 -5.82 -9.79 -4.02
N TYR A 119 -4.87 -10.10 -3.17
CA TYR A 119 -4.97 -11.13 -2.14
C TYR A 119 -5.02 -10.53 -0.73
N HIS A 120 -4.05 -9.68 -0.41
CA HIS A 120 -3.90 -9.18 0.95
C HIS A 120 -5.09 -8.32 1.39
N ASP A 121 -5.72 -7.56 0.49
CA ASP A 121 -6.93 -6.81 0.80
C ASP A 121 -8.03 -7.73 1.35
N PHE A 122 -8.26 -8.86 0.71
CA PHE A 122 -9.31 -9.80 1.12
C PHE A 122 -8.95 -10.56 2.40
N LEU A 123 -7.68 -10.93 2.55
CA LEU A 123 -7.19 -11.58 3.77
C LEU A 123 -7.31 -10.64 4.98
N PHE A 124 -6.78 -9.43 4.89
CA PHE A 124 -6.80 -8.48 6.00
C PHE A 124 -8.22 -8.02 6.32
N ARG A 125 -9.05 -7.84 5.31
CA ARG A 125 -10.47 -7.57 5.46
C ARG A 125 -11.15 -8.62 6.33
N SER A 126 -10.85 -9.89 6.14
CA SER A 126 -11.43 -10.99 6.91
C SER A 126 -11.08 -10.95 8.40
N PHE A 127 -9.95 -10.37 8.76
CA PHE A 127 -9.54 -10.20 10.16
C PHE A 127 -10.11 -8.95 10.83
N ILE A 128 -10.34 -7.89 10.06
CA ILE A 128 -10.58 -6.54 10.61
C ILE A 128 -12.05 -6.16 10.55
N GLU A 129 -12.76 -6.51 9.48
CA GLU A 129 -14.14 -6.05 9.31
C GLU A 129 -15.09 -6.76 10.30
N PRO A 130 -15.86 -6.01 11.10
CA PRO A 130 -16.62 -6.57 12.23
C PRO A 130 -17.68 -7.61 11.83
N TRP A 131 -18.21 -7.46 10.62
CA TRP A 131 -19.28 -8.34 10.10
C TRP A 131 -18.77 -9.65 9.49
N ASN A 132 -17.46 -9.81 9.38
CA ASN A 132 -16.86 -10.99 8.78
C ASN A 132 -15.51 -11.35 9.41
N ARG A 133 -15.46 -11.31 10.75
CA ARG A 133 -14.24 -11.68 11.46
C ARG A 133 -14.02 -13.17 11.40
N ILE A 134 -12.91 -13.53 10.80
CA ILE A 134 -12.44 -14.90 10.66
C ILE A 134 -11.26 -15.10 11.59
N THR A 135 -11.18 -16.26 12.23
CA THR A 135 -10.07 -16.56 13.13
C THR A 135 -8.85 -17.07 12.37
N PRO A 136 -7.63 -16.93 12.91
CA PRO A 136 -6.44 -17.53 12.31
C PRO A 136 -6.55 -19.04 12.10
N GLU A 137 -7.26 -19.74 13.00
CA GLU A 137 -7.48 -21.19 12.90
C GLU A 137 -8.39 -21.55 11.72
N GLU A 138 -9.39 -20.73 11.43
CA GLU A 138 -10.24 -20.91 10.25
C GLU A 138 -9.44 -20.68 8.97
N ILE A 139 -8.59 -19.65 8.91
CA ILE A 139 -7.68 -19.40 7.78
C ILE A 139 -6.76 -20.59 7.54
N LEU A 140 -6.11 -21.10 8.59
CA LEU A 140 -5.25 -22.28 8.48
C LEU A 140 -6.03 -23.52 8.01
N THR A 141 -7.26 -23.67 8.49
CA THR A 141 -8.15 -24.76 8.05
C THR A 141 -8.50 -24.64 6.57
N TRP A 142 -8.83 -23.45 6.10
CA TRP A 142 -9.14 -23.22 4.69
C TRP A 142 -7.91 -23.39 3.78
N TYR A 143 -6.76 -22.91 4.27
CA TYR A 143 -5.48 -23.12 3.57
C TYR A 143 -5.16 -24.62 3.43
N SER A 144 -5.24 -25.39 4.51
CA SER A 144 -4.96 -26.82 4.49
C SER A 144 -5.93 -27.64 3.63
N LYS A 145 -7.14 -27.11 3.41
CA LYS A 145 -8.17 -27.71 2.55
C LYS A 145 -8.14 -27.19 1.11
N ASN A 146 -7.17 -26.35 0.75
CA ASN A 146 -7.05 -25.69 -0.55
C ASN A 146 -8.34 -24.96 -1.00
N CYS A 147 -9.05 -24.33 -0.06
CA CYS A 147 -10.25 -23.55 -0.35
C CYS A 147 -10.17 -22.09 0.15
N LEU A 148 -8.97 -21.63 0.50
CA LEU A 148 -8.77 -20.31 1.09
C LEU A 148 -9.22 -19.20 0.15
N GLU A 149 -8.81 -19.23 -1.11
CA GLU A 149 -9.16 -18.22 -2.11
C GLU A 149 -10.67 -18.12 -2.33
N GLU A 150 -11.33 -19.25 -2.45
CA GLU A 150 -12.79 -19.30 -2.59
C GLU A 150 -13.49 -18.70 -1.39
N LYS A 151 -13.03 -19.03 -0.18
CA LYS A 151 -13.61 -18.54 1.08
C LYS A 151 -13.37 -17.06 1.30
N LEU A 152 -12.20 -16.54 0.91
CA LEU A 152 -11.88 -15.11 0.96
C LEU A 152 -12.54 -14.33 -0.18
N GLY A 153 -12.91 -14.99 -1.27
CA GLY A 153 -13.43 -14.35 -2.49
C GLY A 153 -12.36 -13.57 -3.25
N THR A 154 -11.10 -14.03 -3.20
CA THR A 154 -10.01 -13.36 -3.91
C THR A 154 -10.11 -13.57 -5.42
N PRO A 155 -9.78 -12.58 -6.25
CA PRO A 155 -9.78 -12.71 -7.70
C PRO A 155 -8.56 -13.47 -8.24
N VAL A 156 -7.56 -13.76 -7.39
CA VAL A 156 -6.29 -14.39 -7.78
C VAL A 156 -6.09 -15.70 -7.02
N SER A 157 -5.52 -16.69 -7.69
CA SER A 157 -5.14 -17.94 -7.04
C SER A 157 -3.80 -17.81 -6.34
N LEU A 158 -3.75 -18.32 -5.11
CA LEU A 158 -2.55 -18.36 -4.27
C LEU A 158 -1.63 -19.53 -4.55
N SER A 159 -2.04 -20.48 -5.38
CA SER A 159 -1.25 -21.67 -5.68
C SER A 159 0.15 -21.39 -6.23
N LEU A 160 0.40 -20.13 -6.63
CA LEU A 160 1.69 -19.63 -7.13
C LEU A 160 2.37 -18.63 -6.19
N ILE A 161 1.74 -18.29 -5.06
CA ILE A 161 2.36 -17.36 -4.11
C ILE A 161 3.21 -18.18 -3.17
N HIS A 162 4.49 -18.30 -3.51
CA HIS A 162 5.48 -18.62 -2.50
C HIS A 162 5.46 -17.48 -1.49
N ILE A 163 5.02 -17.77 -0.28
CA ILE A 163 5.35 -16.97 0.88
C ILE A 163 6.86 -17.13 0.99
N SER A 164 7.61 -16.23 0.38
CA SER A 164 9.04 -16.15 0.61
C SER A 164 9.17 -15.84 2.10
N GLU A 165 9.76 -16.76 2.84
CA GLU A 165 10.12 -16.52 4.23
C GLU A 165 10.90 -15.20 4.30
N PRO A 166 10.63 -14.36 5.29
CA PRO A 166 11.43 -13.15 5.48
C PRO A 166 12.86 -13.58 5.76
N THR A 167 13.75 -13.29 4.81
CA THR A 167 15.20 -13.45 4.97
C THR A 167 15.75 -12.35 5.88
#